data_e2cc2bfa87833d4ff58d575cc5e9d351
#
_entry.id   e2cc2bfa87833d4ff58d575cc5e9d351
#
_cell.length_a   1.000
_cell.length_b   1.000
_cell.length_c   1.000
_cell.angle_alpha   90.00
_cell.angle_beta   90.00
_cell.angle_gamma   90.00
#
_symmetry.space_group_name_H-M   'P 1'
#
loop_
_entity.id
_entity.type
_entity.pdbx_description
1 polymer ?
#
loop_
_entity_poly.entity_id
_entity_poly.type
_entity_poly.pdbx_seq_one_letter_code
_entity_poly.pdbx_strand_id
1 'polypeptide(L)'
;MRINTNINSLRTQEYMRQNQAKMSNAMDRLSSGKRINNASDDAAGLAIATRMRARESGLNVAANNTQDGMSLIRTADSALNSVSNILLRMRDLANQSASDTNTDKNQAAMQKEFEALKDQIKYISDNTEFNDKKLLDGTNPTIDIQTLDSKDTTKKISISLDSSTLANLGIDTLAIGADTISQKDLDTTTNYMARLGNATNAPTEKVLDQDIQDAKKAFDKIRSGYTEQDAKAIDNLFSSYDSTKADSTKAFDDFKAAAAAINTKFAALSTTATPFDPSAAVEKIDAAIEKVASNRATLGATLNRLDFNVNNLKSQSASMASAASQIEDADMAKEMSEMTKFKILNEAGISMLSQANQTPQMVSKLLQ
;
A
#
# COMPACT_ATOMS: atom_id res chain seq x y z
N MET A 1 -2.56 -51.02 -74.96
CA MET A 1 -2.85 -51.10 -73.55
C MET A 1 -1.80 -52.03 -72.90
N ARG A 2 -1.17 -51.65 -71.78
CA ARG A 2 -0.27 -52.52 -71.03
C ARG A 2 -1.08 -53.34 -70.02
N ILE A 3 -1.12 -54.65 -70.14
CA ILE A 3 -1.95 -55.54 -69.29
C ILE A 3 -1.34 -55.70 -67.89
N ASN A 4 0.01 -55.60 -67.77
CA ASN A 4 0.70 -55.77 -66.46
C ASN A 4 0.73 -54.55 -65.56
N THR A 5 0.35 -53.35 -66.05
CA THR A 5 0.37 -52.11 -65.24
C THR A 5 -0.85 -51.28 -65.60
N ASN A 6 -1.83 -51.26 -64.71
CA ASN A 6 -3.03 -50.45 -64.86
C ASN A 6 -2.82 -49.01 -64.35
N ILE A 7 -2.31 -48.14 -65.27
CA ILE A 7 -1.98 -46.74 -64.97
C ILE A 7 -3.20 -45.97 -64.45
N ASN A 8 -4.41 -46.27 -64.92
CA ASN A 8 -5.66 -45.60 -64.47
C ASN A 8 -5.98 -45.99 -63.02
N SER A 9 -5.78 -47.25 -62.65
CA SER A 9 -5.97 -47.69 -61.26
C SER A 9 -4.95 -47.01 -60.32
N LEU A 10 -3.66 -46.94 -60.68
CA LEU A 10 -2.62 -46.28 -59.89
C LEU A 10 -2.90 -44.77 -59.72
N ARG A 11 -3.38 -44.09 -60.78
CA ARG A 11 -3.79 -42.70 -60.71
C ARG A 11 -5.00 -42.49 -59.77
N THR A 12 -5.97 -43.34 -59.86
CA THR A 12 -7.15 -43.28 -59.01
C THR A 12 -6.78 -43.53 -57.55
N GLN A 13 -5.92 -44.47 -57.27
CA GLN A 13 -5.39 -44.73 -55.93
C GLN A 13 -4.64 -43.51 -55.37
N GLU A 14 -3.80 -42.87 -56.20
CA GLU A 14 -3.08 -41.67 -55.76
C GLU A 14 -4.03 -40.50 -55.46
N TYR A 15 -5.06 -40.26 -56.30
CA TYR A 15 -6.08 -39.27 -56.01
C TYR A 15 -6.90 -39.59 -54.76
N MET A 16 -7.24 -40.85 -54.53
CA MET A 16 -7.90 -41.29 -53.31
C MET A 16 -7.05 -41.03 -52.08
N ARG A 17 -5.76 -41.35 -52.12
CA ARG A 17 -4.83 -41.10 -51.04
C ARG A 17 -4.73 -39.62 -50.72
N GLN A 18 -4.66 -38.74 -51.74
CA GLN A 18 -4.63 -37.29 -51.58
C GLN A 18 -5.96 -36.76 -51.01
N ASN A 19 -7.10 -37.26 -51.47
CA ASN A 19 -8.41 -36.86 -50.96
C ASN A 19 -8.61 -37.32 -49.52
N GLN A 20 -8.14 -38.51 -49.14
CA GLN A 20 -8.16 -39.01 -47.77
C GLN A 20 -7.31 -38.13 -46.83
N ALA A 21 -6.10 -37.74 -47.25
CA ALA A 21 -5.24 -36.85 -46.49
C ALA A 21 -5.88 -35.46 -46.28
N LYS A 22 -6.52 -34.89 -47.36
CA LYS A 22 -7.22 -33.60 -47.25
C LYS A 22 -8.47 -33.71 -46.39
N MET A 23 -9.21 -34.80 -46.42
CA MET A 23 -10.36 -35.05 -45.55
C MET A 23 -9.93 -35.14 -44.09
N SER A 24 -8.83 -35.84 -43.79
CA SER A 24 -8.27 -35.91 -42.43
C SER A 24 -7.88 -34.52 -41.90
N ASN A 25 -7.18 -33.71 -42.71
CA ASN A 25 -6.83 -32.33 -42.32
C ASN A 25 -8.07 -31.44 -42.08
N ALA A 26 -9.11 -31.58 -42.91
CA ALA A 26 -10.38 -30.85 -42.70
C ALA A 26 -11.10 -31.30 -41.42
N MET A 27 -11.08 -32.61 -41.12
CA MET A 27 -11.58 -33.14 -39.84
C MET A 27 -10.79 -32.62 -38.62
N ASP A 28 -9.47 -32.57 -38.71
CA ASP A 28 -8.64 -32.06 -37.64
C ASP A 28 -8.91 -30.57 -37.36
N ARG A 29 -9.09 -29.76 -38.41
CA ARG A 29 -9.47 -28.35 -38.32
C ARG A 29 -10.87 -28.17 -37.76
N LEU A 30 -11.81 -29.00 -38.19
CA LEU A 30 -13.20 -28.98 -37.72
C LEU A 30 -13.28 -29.38 -36.23
N SER A 31 -12.48 -30.37 -35.82
CA SER A 31 -12.43 -30.84 -34.44
C SER A 31 -11.76 -29.84 -33.50
N SER A 32 -10.68 -29.17 -33.97
CA SER A 32 -9.94 -28.17 -33.17
C SER A 32 -10.56 -26.77 -33.19
N GLY A 33 -11.42 -26.47 -34.20
CA GLY A 33 -11.89 -25.13 -34.50
C GLY A 33 -10.83 -24.20 -35.08
N LYS A 34 -9.63 -24.73 -35.37
CA LYS A 34 -8.46 -23.94 -35.79
C LYS A 34 -8.03 -24.27 -37.20
N ARG A 35 -7.77 -23.25 -38.01
CA ARG A 35 -7.24 -23.36 -39.37
C ARG A 35 -5.76 -23.76 -39.33
N ILE A 36 -5.02 -23.28 -38.34
CA ILE A 36 -3.59 -23.56 -38.10
C ILE A 36 -3.49 -24.46 -36.87
N ASN A 37 -3.33 -25.75 -37.07
CA ASN A 37 -3.24 -26.72 -35.98
C ASN A 37 -1.81 -27.18 -35.73
N ASN A 38 -1.01 -27.27 -36.79
CA ASN A 38 0.39 -27.70 -36.77
C ASN A 38 1.29 -26.64 -37.41
N ALA A 39 2.57 -26.63 -37.01
CA ALA A 39 3.57 -25.73 -37.61
C ALA A 39 3.76 -25.95 -39.13
N SER A 40 3.39 -27.13 -39.65
CA SER A 40 3.42 -27.44 -41.08
C SER A 40 2.30 -26.76 -41.87
N ASP A 41 1.20 -26.32 -41.23
CA ASP A 41 0.07 -25.68 -41.91
C ASP A 41 0.42 -24.23 -42.29
N ASP A 42 0.98 -23.46 -41.33
CA ASP A 42 1.48 -22.12 -41.52
C ASP A 42 2.41 -21.74 -40.33
N ALA A 43 3.72 -21.90 -40.53
CA ALA A 43 4.72 -21.58 -39.51
C ALA A 43 4.76 -20.08 -39.14
N ALA A 44 4.53 -19.21 -40.12
CA ALA A 44 4.54 -17.76 -39.90
C ALA A 44 3.28 -17.31 -39.13
N GLY A 45 2.12 -17.78 -39.55
CA GLY A 45 0.83 -17.52 -38.87
C GLY A 45 0.84 -18.03 -37.42
N LEU A 46 1.35 -19.26 -37.20
CA LEU A 46 1.46 -19.84 -35.86
C LEU A 46 2.39 -19.01 -34.97
N ALA A 47 3.55 -18.55 -35.47
CA ALA A 47 4.47 -17.72 -34.70
C ALA A 47 3.85 -16.36 -34.32
N ILE A 48 3.07 -15.76 -35.21
CA ILE A 48 2.37 -14.50 -34.94
C ILE A 48 1.25 -14.71 -33.90
N ALA A 49 0.39 -15.72 -34.13
CA ALA A 49 -0.71 -16.05 -33.21
C ALA A 49 -0.20 -16.40 -31.80
N THR A 50 0.85 -17.18 -31.70
CA THR A 50 1.48 -17.52 -30.40
C THR A 50 1.99 -16.27 -29.67
N ARG A 51 2.63 -15.31 -30.38
CA ARG A 51 3.04 -14.03 -29.79
C ARG A 51 1.86 -13.18 -29.34
N MET A 52 0.77 -13.16 -30.12
CA MET A 52 -0.44 -12.42 -29.77
C MET A 52 -1.11 -13.02 -28.52
N ARG A 53 -1.19 -14.34 -28.43
CA ARG A 53 -1.72 -15.05 -27.24
C ARG A 53 -0.85 -14.85 -26.01
N ALA A 54 0.47 -14.90 -26.16
CA ALA A 54 1.40 -14.60 -25.08
C ALA A 54 1.20 -13.17 -24.56
N ARG A 55 1.03 -12.21 -25.50
CA ARG A 55 0.77 -10.81 -25.14
C ARG A 55 -0.60 -10.58 -24.53
N GLU A 56 -1.64 -11.26 -25.02
CA GLU A 56 -2.98 -11.27 -24.43
C GLU A 56 -2.92 -11.75 -22.96
N SER A 57 -2.26 -12.90 -22.73
CA SER A 57 -2.07 -13.43 -21.38
C SER A 57 -1.29 -12.45 -20.47
N GLY A 58 -0.22 -11.85 -20.96
CA GLY A 58 0.54 -10.83 -20.23
C GLY A 58 -0.28 -9.59 -19.89
N LEU A 59 -1.13 -9.11 -20.82
CA LEU A 59 -2.03 -7.98 -20.59
C LEU A 59 -3.12 -8.32 -19.56
N ASN A 60 -3.63 -9.56 -19.54
CA ASN A 60 -4.59 -10.00 -18.54
C ASN A 60 -3.96 -10.06 -17.14
N VAL A 61 -2.73 -10.56 -17.02
CA VAL A 61 -1.97 -10.52 -15.76
C VAL A 61 -1.74 -9.07 -15.31
N ALA A 62 -1.35 -8.19 -16.22
CA ALA A 62 -1.14 -6.77 -15.93
C ALA A 62 -2.45 -6.09 -15.45
N ALA A 63 -3.59 -6.44 -16.04
CA ALA A 63 -4.91 -5.96 -15.62
C ALA A 63 -5.25 -6.42 -14.19
N ASN A 64 -4.98 -7.68 -13.85
CA ASN A 64 -5.18 -8.21 -12.51
C ASN A 64 -4.26 -7.52 -11.49
N ASN A 65 -2.98 -7.37 -11.80
CA ASN A 65 -2.03 -6.64 -10.93
C ASN A 65 -2.49 -5.19 -10.69
N THR A 66 -3.06 -4.56 -11.73
CA THR A 66 -3.60 -3.20 -11.60
C THR A 66 -4.81 -3.16 -10.67
N GLN A 67 -5.70 -4.17 -10.73
CA GLN A 67 -6.84 -4.31 -9.82
C GLN A 67 -6.40 -4.55 -8.36
N ASP A 68 -5.34 -5.33 -8.16
CA ASP A 68 -4.74 -5.53 -6.83
C ASP A 68 -4.19 -4.21 -6.28
N GLY A 69 -3.52 -3.41 -7.14
CA GLY A 69 -3.08 -2.06 -6.79
C GLY A 69 -4.23 -1.12 -6.42
N MET A 70 -5.34 -1.19 -7.13
CA MET A 70 -6.55 -0.43 -6.78
C MET A 70 -7.13 -0.86 -5.42
N SER A 71 -7.11 -2.15 -5.12
CA SER A 71 -7.58 -2.69 -3.83
C SER A 71 -6.70 -2.24 -2.67
N LEU A 72 -5.39 -2.19 -2.88
CA LEU A 72 -4.41 -1.64 -1.94
C LEU A 72 -4.69 -0.16 -1.64
N ILE A 73 -4.90 0.67 -2.69
CA ILE A 73 -5.24 2.09 -2.52
C ILE A 73 -6.53 2.26 -1.72
N ARG A 74 -7.57 1.48 -2.00
CA ARG A 74 -8.84 1.54 -1.26
C ARG A 74 -8.66 1.20 0.22
N THR A 75 -7.80 0.23 0.54
CA THR A 75 -7.47 -0.12 1.92
C THR A 75 -6.77 1.05 2.63
N ALA A 76 -5.78 1.66 1.98
CA ALA A 76 -5.08 2.83 2.52
C ALA A 76 -6.03 4.05 2.68
N ASP A 77 -6.88 4.34 1.69
CA ASP A 77 -7.84 5.46 1.75
C ASP A 77 -8.87 5.27 2.88
N SER A 78 -9.37 4.04 3.08
CA SER A 78 -10.28 3.73 4.19
C SER A 78 -9.63 3.98 5.56
N ALA A 79 -8.37 3.59 5.73
CA ALA A 79 -7.62 3.86 6.94
C ALA A 79 -7.36 5.36 7.15
N LEU A 80 -6.96 6.08 6.09
CA LEU A 80 -6.76 7.54 6.12
C LEU A 80 -8.06 8.29 6.42
N ASN A 81 -9.20 7.81 5.94
CA ASN A 81 -10.50 8.38 6.28
C ASN A 81 -10.79 8.25 7.79
N SER A 82 -10.46 7.10 8.39
CA SER A 82 -10.59 6.91 9.83
C SER A 82 -9.65 7.84 10.61
N VAL A 83 -8.40 7.99 10.17
CA VAL A 83 -7.44 8.95 10.75
C VAL A 83 -7.98 10.39 10.66
N SER A 84 -8.55 10.78 9.52
CA SER A 84 -9.16 12.10 9.33
C SER A 84 -10.30 12.38 10.34
N ASN A 85 -11.17 11.40 10.55
CA ASN A 85 -12.26 11.52 11.53
C ASN A 85 -11.74 11.65 12.98
N ILE A 86 -10.67 10.90 13.31
CA ILE A 86 -10.02 11.01 14.61
C ILE A 86 -9.38 12.40 14.78
N LEU A 87 -8.68 12.90 13.77
CA LEU A 87 -8.08 14.24 13.80
C LEU A 87 -9.13 15.34 13.98
N LEU A 88 -10.29 15.23 13.34
CA LEU A 88 -11.40 16.16 13.55
C LEU A 88 -11.87 16.12 15.01
N ARG A 89 -12.02 14.93 15.61
CA ARG A 89 -12.38 14.80 17.03
C ARG A 89 -11.30 15.40 17.94
N MET A 90 -10.03 15.18 17.63
CA MET A 90 -8.90 15.77 18.36
C MET A 90 -8.92 17.30 18.28
N ARG A 91 -9.25 17.86 17.11
CA ARG A 91 -9.43 19.29 16.91
C ARG A 91 -10.54 19.87 17.76
N ASP A 92 -11.69 19.18 17.83
CA ASP A 92 -12.81 19.58 18.68
C ASP A 92 -12.41 19.61 20.15
N LEU A 93 -11.70 18.58 20.64
CA LEU A 93 -11.18 18.54 22.00
C LEU A 93 -10.17 19.66 22.27
N ALA A 94 -9.29 19.96 21.32
CA ALA A 94 -8.33 21.05 21.44
C ALA A 94 -9.04 22.41 21.55
N ASN A 95 -10.03 22.67 20.70
CA ASN A 95 -10.85 23.89 20.78
C ASN A 95 -11.64 23.98 22.09
N GLN A 96 -12.19 22.86 22.56
CA GLN A 96 -12.89 22.82 23.83
C GLN A 96 -11.95 23.08 25.01
N SER A 97 -10.75 22.52 24.97
CA SER A 97 -9.72 22.73 26.01
C SER A 97 -9.21 24.17 26.01
N ALA A 98 -9.16 24.84 24.85
CA ALA A 98 -8.74 26.23 24.71
C ALA A 98 -9.73 27.24 25.36
N SER A 99 -10.94 26.80 25.70
CA SER A 99 -11.94 27.70 26.32
C SER A 99 -11.63 27.93 27.81
N ASP A 100 -11.50 29.18 28.20
CA ASP A 100 -11.30 29.58 29.61
C ASP A 100 -12.46 29.18 30.57
N THR A 101 -13.56 28.67 30.03
CA THR A 101 -14.67 28.15 30.83
C THR A 101 -14.41 26.77 31.41
N ASN A 102 -13.37 26.08 30.96
CA ASN A 102 -13.00 24.76 31.43
C ASN A 102 -12.03 24.81 32.60
N THR A 103 -12.29 23.97 33.60
CA THR A 103 -11.41 23.80 34.74
C THR A 103 -10.26 22.84 34.39
N ASP A 104 -9.14 22.92 35.12
CA ASP A 104 -7.99 22.03 34.98
C ASP A 104 -8.39 20.54 34.99
N LYS A 105 -9.38 20.16 35.82
CA LYS A 105 -9.90 18.79 35.89
C LYS A 105 -10.61 18.35 34.59
N ASN A 106 -11.35 19.28 33.97
CA ASN A 106 -12.00 19.00 32.68
C ASN A 106 -10.96 18.91 31.57
N GLN A 107 -9.95 19.77 31.59
CA GLN A 107 -8.85 19.73 30.63
C GLN A 107 -8.04 18.43 30.75
N ALA A 108 -7.76 17.95 31.99
CA ALA A 108 -7.11 16.67 32.22
C ALA A 108 -7.95 15.48 31.71
N ALA A 109 -9.29 15.56 31.82
CA ALA A 109 -10.17 14.52 31.25
C ALA A 109 -10.13 14.53 29.71
N MET A 110 -10.15 15.72 29.09
CA MET A 110 -10.02 15.89 27.64
C MET A 110 -8.65 15.43 27.14
N GLN A 111 -7.57 15.67 27.91
CA GLN A 111 -6.23 15.16 27.60
C GLN A 111 -6.17 13.63 27.52
N LYS A 112 -6.83 12.92 28.44
CA LYS A 112 -6.88 11.46 28.40
C LYS A 112 -7.59 10.95 27.13
N GLU A 113 -8.70 11.57 26.72
CA GLU A 113 -9.35 11.24 25.47
C GLU A 113 -8.44 11.54 24.27
N PHE A 114 -7.75 12.67 24.30
CA PHE A 114 -6.82 13.07 23.25
C PHE A 114 -5.66 12.08 23.09
N GLU A 115 -5.09 11.60 24.19
CA GLU A 115 -4.03 10.57 24.17
C GLU A 115 -4.56 9.24 23.63
N ALA A 116 -5.75 8.81 24.04
CA ALA A 116 -6.35 7.60 23.50
C ALA A 116 -6.60 7.71 21.99
N LEU A 117 -6.96 8.90 21.49
CA LEU A 117 -7.10 9.16 20.05
C LEU A 117 -5.74 9.14 19.33
N LYS A 118 -4.66 9.66 19.93
CA LYS A 118 -3.29 9.54 19.41
C LYS A 118 -2.89 8.06 19.29
N ASP A 119 -3.11 7.28 20.34
CA ASP A 119 -2.84 5.84 20.35
C ASP A 119 -3.64 5.12 19.27
N GLN A 120 -4.89 5.53 19.01
CA GLN A 120 -5.70 4.96 17.95
C GLN A 120 -5.15 5.31 16.55
N ILE A 121 -4.67 6.54 16.33
CA ILE A 121 -3.99 6.90 15.06
C ILE A 121 -2.74 6.06 14.88
N LYS A 122 -1.93 5.93 15.95
CA LYS A 122 -0.75 5.08 15.93
C LYS A 122 -1.09 3.64 15.58
N TYR A 123 -2.12 3.07 16.22
CA TYR A 123 -2.58 1.72 15.93
C TYR A 123 -2.98 1.55 14.47
N ILE A 124 -3.75 2.49 13.91
CA ILE A 124 -4.15 2.46 12.49
C ILE A 124 -2.92 2.54 11.58
N SER A 125 -1.99 3.46 11.86
CA SER A 125 -0.77 3.63 11.06
C SER A 125 0.12 2.38 11.07
N ASP A 126 0.28 1.76 12.23
CA ASP A 126 1.18 0.60 12.42
C ASP A 126 0.57 -0.72 11.92
N ASN A 127 -0.78 -0.83 11.91
CA ASN A 127 -1.48 -2.08 11.61
C ASN A 127 -2.25 -2.07 10.27
N THR A 128 -2.23 -0.97 9.52
CA THR A 128 -2.81 -0.96 8.18
C THR A 128 -1.85 -1.61 7.21
N GLU A 129 -2.19 -2.83 6.78
CA GLU A 129 -1.38 -3.61 5.87
C GLU A 129 -2.21 -4.21 4.74
N PHE A 130 -1.57 -4.51 3.64
CA PHE A 130 -2.13 -5.24 2.51
C PHE A 130 -1.10 -6.28 2.07
N ASN A 131 -1.44 -7.57 2.20
CA ASN A 131 -0.54 -8.70 1.87
C ASN A 131 0.87 -8.53 2.49
N ASP A 132 0.91 -8.41 3.82
CA ASP A 132 2.11 -8.25 4.66
C ASP A 132 2.94 -6.97 4.37
N LYS A 133 2.42 -6.05 3.56
CA LYS A 133 3.03 -4.75 3.31
C LYS A 133 2.29 -3.67 4.09
N LYS A 134 3.01 -3.02 4.97
CA LYS A 134 2.52 -1.85 5.71
C LYS A 134 2.39 -0.66 4.77
N LEU A 135 1.28 0.08 4.89
CA LEU A 135 0.91 1.13 3.95
C LEU A 135 1.11 2.54 4.51
N LEU A 136 1.00 2.74 5.83
CA LEU A 136 0.93 4.05 6.46
C LEU A 136 2.05 4.35 7.45
N ASP A 137 2.92 3.38 7.74
CA ASP A 137 4.02 3.51 8.71
C ASP A 137 5.28 4.20 8.13
N GLY A 138 5.33 4.37 6.80
CA GLY A 138 6.46 4.98 6.09
C GLY A 138 7.57 4.01 5.70
N THR A 139 7.46 2.72 5.99
CA THR A 139 8.45 1.72 5.56
C THR A 139 8.44 1.50 4.05
N ASN A 140 7.27 1.67 3.41
CA ASN A 140 7.08 1.51 1.98
C ASN A 140 6.55 2.81 1.34
N PRO A 141 7.40 3.82 1.10
CA PRO A 141 6.95 5.12 0.59
C PRO A 141 6.40 5.04 -0.84
N THR A 142 6.78 4.01 -1.59
CA THR A 142 6.27 3.75 -2.95
C THR A 142 6.09 2.26 -3.18
N ILE A 143 4.97 1.90 -3.79
CA ILE A 143 4.71 0.53 -4.24
C ILE A 143 4.51 0.57 -5.75
N ASP A 144 5.37 -0.16 -6.47
CA ASP A 144 5.36 -0.23 -7.92
C ASP A 144 4.46 -1.36 -8.40
N ILE A 145 3.47 -1.04 -9.21
CA ILE A 145 2.57 -2.01 -9.84
C ILE A 145 3.02 -2.24 -11.28
N GLN A 146 3.23 -3.51 -11.64
CA GLN A 146 3.52 -3.91 -13.01
C GLN A 146 2.24 -3.87 -13.84
N THR A 147 2.07 -2.80 -14.61
CA THR A 147 0.85 -2.50 -15.38
C THR A 147 0.98 -2.75 -16.87
N LEU A 148 2.11 -3.29 -17.32
CA LEU A 148 2.35 -3.61 -18.73
C LEU A 148 3.09 -4.93 -18.87
N ASP A 149 2.79 -5.65 -19.96
CA ASP A 149 3.57 -6.79 -20.43
C ASP A 149 4.86 -6.30 -21.13
N SER A 150 5.85 -5.92 -20.33
CA SER A 150 7.13 -5.39 -20.82
C SER A 150 8.28 -5.78 -19.88
N LYS A 151 9.46 -6.05 -20.47
CA LYS A 151 10.72 -6.21 -19.73
C LYS A 151 11.22 -4.90 -19.11
N ASP A 152 10.65 -3.78 -19.49
CA ASP A 152 11.10 -2.45 -19.10
C ASP A 152 10.54 -2.11 -17.71
N THR A 153 11.41 -2.11 -16.72
CA THR A 153 11.07 -1.82 -15.31
C THR A 153 10.65 -0.36 -15.11
N THR A 154 10.87 0.51 -16.09
CA THR A 154 10.48 1.94 -16.02
C THR A 154 9.00 2.17 -16.32
N LYS A 155 8.29 1.16 -16.80
CA LYS A 155 6.86 1.25 -17.20
C LYS A 155 5.91 0.73 -16.13
N LYS A 156 6.27 0.90 -14.87
CA LYS A 156 5.39 0.62 -13.73
C LYS A 156 4.61 1.86 -13.34
N ILE A 157 3.46 1.67 -12.73
CA ILE A 157 2.76 2.75 -12.06
C ILE A 157 3.11 2.67 -10.58
N SER A 158 3.78 3.71 -10.07
CA SER A 158 4.13 3.82 -8.66
C SER A 158 2.96 4.43 -7.89
N ILE A 159 2.58 3.79 -6.81
CA ILE A 159 1.64 4.31 -5.81
C ILE A 159 2.50 4.96 -4.73
N SER A 160 2.35 6.28 -4.55
CA SER A 160 2.98 7.01 -3.46
C SER A 160 2.14 6.85 -2.20
N LEU A 161 2.75 6.39 -1.13
CA LEU A 161 2.15 6.17 0.19
C LEU A 161 2.89 7.05 1.20
N ASP A 162 2.32 8.20 1.50
CA ASP A 162 2.89 9.06 2.52
C ASP A 162 2.56 8.52 3.92
N SER A 163 3.57 8.55 4.78
CA SER A 163 3.45 8.10 6.16
C SER A 163 2.43 8.95 6.94
N SER A 164 1.56 8.28 7.68
CA SER A 164 0.57 8.89 8.58
C SER A 164 0.86 8.61 10.06
N THR A 165 2.15 8.41 10.42
CA THR A 165 2.60 8.29 11.80
C THR A 165 2.44 9.62 12.54
N LEU A 166 2.31 9.57 13.87
CA LEU A 166 2.19 10.75 14.73
C LEU A 166 3.32 11.76 14.50
N ALA A 167 4.55 11.26 14.32
CA ALA A 167 5.73 12.10 14.07
C ALA A 167 5.63 12.84 12.72
N ASN A 168 5.21 12.14 11.65
CA ASN A 168 5.06 12.77 10.33
C ASN A 168 3.89 13.75 10.28
N LEU A 169 2.81 13.46 11.01
CA LEU A 169 1.68 14.37 11.16
C LEU A 169 2.03 15.57 12.05
N GLY A 170 3.10 15.50 12.85
CA GLY A 170 3.54 16.57 13.74
C GLY A 170 2.70 16.70 15.00
N ILE A 171 1.98 15.62 15.38
CA ILE A 171 1.08 15.59 16.54
C ILE A 171 1.60 14.73 17.70
N ASP A 172 2.80 14.18 17.58
CA ASP A 172 3.39 13.27 18.57
C ASP A 172 3.50 13.92 19.95
N THR A 173 4.06 15.13 20.00
CA THR A 173 4.31 15.89 21.23
C THR A 173 3.16 16.79 21.64
N LEU A 174 2.01 16.75 20.93
CA LEU A 174 0.88 17.61 21.24
C LEU A 174 0.16 17.17 22.51
N ALA A 175 -0.20 18.17 23.31
CA ALA A 175 -1.02 18.05 24.50
C ALA A 175 -2.00 19.21 24.59
N ILE A 176 -3.19 18.99 25.16
CA ILE A 176 -4.28 19.96 25.26
C ILE A 176 -4.79 20.17 26.69
N GLY A 177 -4.22 19.49 27.69
CA GLY A 177 -4.75 19.48 29.04
C GLY A 177 -3.70 19.73 30.14
N ALA A 178 -4.18 19.97 31.34
CA ALA A 178 -3.42 20.36 32.51
C ALA A 178 -2.48 19.28 33.11
N ASP A 179 -2.42 18.06 32.56
CA ASP A 179 -1.38 17.07 32.88
C ASP A 179 -0.04 17.42 32.20
N THR A 180 -0.04 18.40 31.32
CA THR A 180 1.14 19.05 30.76
C THR A 180 1.29 20.45 31.36
N ILE A 181 2.50 20.90 31.54
CA ILE A 181 2.86 22.13 32.27
C ILE A 181 2.13 23.33 31.69
N SER A 182 1.32 24.03 32.51
CA SER A 182 0.83 25.36 32.18
C SER A 182 2.01 26.35 32.11
N GLN A 183 2.03 27.26 31.12
CA GLN A 183 3.05 28.32 31.06
C GLN A 183 3.14 29.10 32.37
N LYS A 184 1.98 29.39 33.00
CA LYS A 184 1.89 30.08 34.28
C LYS A 184 2.56 29.30 35.42
N ASP A 185 2.37 27.97 35.48
CA ASP A 185 2.99 27.13 36.50
C ASP A 185 4.49 26.99 36.25
N LEU A 186 4.90 26.92 34.97
CA LEU A 186 6.32 26.92 34.58
C LEU A 186 6.99 28.24 34.99
N ASP A 187 6.38 29.39 34.67
CA ASP A 187 6.88 30.71 35.05
C ASP A 187 6.96 30.87 36.58
N THR A 188 5.90 30.39 37.27
CA THR A 188 5.85 30.41 38.73
C THR A 188 6.98 29.58 39.35
N THR A 189 7.19 28.35 38.82
CA THR A 189 8.23 27.45 39.29
C THR A 189 9.61 28.01 38.97
N THR A 190 9.80 28.55 37.78
CA THR A 190 11.05 29.22 37.38
C THR A 190 11.41 30.37 38.33
N ASN A 191 10.41 31.18 38.71
CA ASN A 191 10.59 32.27 39.68
C ASN A 191 10.98 31.73 41.06
N TYR A 192 10.33 30.68 41.57
CA TYR A 192 10.72 30.08 42.85
C TYR A 192 12.11 29.44 42.80
N MET A 193 12.44 28.73 41.71
CA MET A 193 13.76 28.15 41.52
C MET A 193 14.85 29.20 41.40
N ALA A 194 14.60 30.33 40.74
CA ALA A 194 15.53 31.45 40.66
C ALA A 194 15.81 32.09 42.05
N ARG A 195 14.80 32.12 42.93
CA ARG A 195 14.99 32.52 44.33
C ARG A 195 15.98 31.61 45.08
N LEU A 196 15.92 30.30 44.80
CA LEU A 196 16.89 29.34 45.36
C LEU A 196 18.30 29.59 44.82
N GLY A 197 18.43 30.03 43.55
CA GLY A 197 19.74 30.46 43.00
C GLY A 197 20.34 31.66 43.72
N ASN A 198 19.48 32.54 44.24
CA ASN A 198 19.88 33.69 45.06
C ASN A 198 19.90 33.39 46.57
N ALA A 199 19.88 32.12 46.96
CA ALA A 199 19.85 31.66 48.37
C ALA A 199 21.03 32.16 49.17
N THR A 200 22.15 32.50 48.51
CA THR A 200 23.33 33.14 49.16
C THR A 200 22.97 34.44 49.87
N ASN A 201 21.90 35.13 49.44
CA ASN A 201 21.41 36.38 50.01
C ASN A 201 20.22 36.17 50.98
N ALA A 202 19.84 34.93 51.29
CA ALA A 202 18.77 34.67 52.23
C ALA A 202 19.14 35.16 53.62
N PRO A 203 18.29 36.02 54.26
CA PRO A 203 18.66 36.66 55.53
C PRO A 203 18.60 35.70 56.73
N THR A 204 17.81 34.64 56.63
CA THR A 204 17.65 33.64 57.71
C THR A 204 17.31 32.26 57.12
N GLU A 205 17.62 31.21 57.90
CA GLU A 205 17.29 29.81 57.57
C GLU A 205 15.79 29.63 57.35
N LYS A 206 14.95 30.26 58.15
CA LYS A 206 13.49 30.18 58.03
C LYS A 206 12.96 30.72 56.67
N VAL A 207 13.58 31.76 56.12
CA VAL A 207 13.23 32.30 54.81
C VAL A 207 13.64 31.33 53.70
N LEU A 208 14.83 30.74 53.81
CA LEU A 208 15.32 29.74 52.87
C LEU A 208 14.41 28.49 52.85
N ASP A 209 14.00 28.02 54.03
CA ASP A 209 13.08 26.90 54.16
C ASP A 209 11.74 27.16 53.47
N GLN A 210 11.18 28.36 53.65
CA GLN A 210 9.93 28.72 52.99
C GLN A 210 10.11 28.76 51.48
N ASP A 211 11.21 29.28 50.96
CA ASP A 211 11.49 29.30 49.53
C ASP A 211 11.66 27.89 48.96
N ILE A 212 12.29 26.97 49.71
CA ILE A 212 12.39 25.55 49.32
C ILE A 212 11.01 24.88 49.28
N GLN A 213 10.20 25.08 50.31
CA GLN A 213 8.84 24.50 50.36
C GLN A 213 7.95 25.02 49.19
N ASP A 214 8.04 26.30 48.88
CA ASP A 214 7.29 26.91 47.81
C ASP A 214 7.78 26.44 46.44
N ALA A 215 9.12 26.30 46.27
CA ALA A 215 9.70 25.74 45.06
C ALA A 215 9.31 24.26 44.83
N LYS A 216 9.32 23.46 45.93
CA LYS A 216 8.88 22.05 45.85
C LYS A 216 7.42 21.93 45.45
N LYS A 217 6.52 22.67 46.09
CA LYS A 217 5.10 22.71 45.73
C LYS A 217 4.84 23.17 44.29
N ALA A 218 5.61 24.14 43.82
CA ALA A 218 5.53 24.63 42.47
C ALA A 218 6.05 23.57 41.48
N PHE A 219 7.17 22.90 41.80
CA PHE A 219 7.73 21.82 40.98
C PHE A 219 6.78 20.61 40.87
N ASP A 220 6.11 20.23 41.98
CA ASP A 220 5.14 19.14 41.99
C ASP A 220 4.01 19.34 40.94
N LYS A 221 3.65 20.60 40.65
CA LYS A 221 2.65 20.91 39.65
C LYS A 221 3.12 20.70 38.21
N ILE A 222 4.40 20.90 37.94
CA ILE A 222 5.01 20.79 36.62
C ILE A 222 5.77 19.49 36.41
N ARG A 223 5.82 18.63 37.42
CA ARG A 223 6.57 17.38 37.43
C ARG A 223 6.24 16.45 36.30
N SER A 224 4.96 16.38 35.92
CA SER A 224 4.46 15.51 34.84
C SER A 224 5.00 15.87 33.45
N GLY A 225 5.49 17.07 33.26
CA GLY A 225 6.08 17.53 32.00
C GLY A 225 7.56 17.21 31.82
N TYR A 226 8.17 16.55 32.80
CA TYR A 226 9.55 16.08 32.72
C TYR A 226 9.64 14.58 32.62
N THR A 227 10.75 14.06 32.09
CA THR A 227 10.99 12.61 32.13
C THR A 227 11.05 12.13 33.58
N GLU A 228 10.65 10.90 33.87
CA GLU A 228 10.69 10.35 35.25
C GLU A 228 12.10 10.38 35.84
N GLN A 229 13.12 10.24 34.98
CA GLN A 229 14.53 10.32 35.40
C GLN A 229 14.91 11.72 35.83
N ASP A 230 14.48 12.74 35.09
CA ASP A 230 14.79 14.15 35.41
C ASP A 230 13.99 14.63 36.63
N ALA A 231 12.71 14.27 36.74
CA ALA A 231 11.88 14.56 37.88
C ALA A 231 12.48 13.95 39.17
N LYS A 232 12.88 12.67 39.13
CA LYS A 232 13.57 12.01 40.25
C LYS A 232 14.89 12.67 40.60
N ALA A 233 15.64 13.19 39.63
CA ALA A 233 16.89 13.88 39.89
C ALA A 233 16.67 15.16 40.73
N ILE A 234 15.61 15.92 40.46
CA ILE A 234 15.23 17.11 41.24
C ILE A 234 14.66 16.70 42.62
N ASP A 235 13.80 15.69 42.69
CA ASP A 235 13.26 15.16 43.95
C ASP A 235 14.37 14.69 44.90
N ASN A 236 15.45 14.06 44.37
CA ASN A 236 16.60 13.64 45.14
C ASN A 236 17.38 14.87 45.71
N LEU A 237 17.45 15.97 44.97
CA LEU A 237 18.09 17.19 45.45
C LEU A 237 17.26 17.86 46.57
N PHE A 238 15.92 17.87 46.47
CA PHE A 238 15.07 18.30 47.58
C PHE A 238 15.23 17.44 48.82
N SER A 239 15.31 16.11 48.63
CA SER A 239 15.56 15.17 49.72
C SER A 239 16.95 15.33 50.32
N SER A 240 17.95 15.64 49.52
CA SER A 240 19.30 15.94 49.94
C SER A 240 19.36 17.24 50.77
N TYR A 241 18.58 18.27 50.41
CA TYR A 241 18.42 19.47 51.23
C TYR A 241 17.79 19.14 52.60
N ASP A 242 16.71 18.38 52.63
CA ASP A 242 16.04 17.95 53.86
C ASP A 242 16.98 17.14 54.76
N SER A 243 17.83 16.27 54.19
CA SER A 243 18.83 15.50 54.96
C SER A 243 19.97 16.36 55.47
N THR A 244 20.43 17.35 54.69
CA THR A 244 21.45 18.30 55.11
C THR A 244 20.97 19.16 56.30
N LYS A 245 19.70 19.56 56.28
CA LYS A 245 19.06 20.29 57.36
C LYS A 245 18.87 19.46 58.63
N ALA A 246 18.60 18.16 58.52
CA ALA A 246 18.45 17.25 59.63
C ALA A 246 19.80 17.00 60.38
N ASP A 247 20.93 17.30 59.74
CA ASP A 247 22.25 17.18 60.34
C ASP A 247 22.61 18.48 61.08
N SER A 248 22.48 18.46 62.39
CA SER A 248 22.78 19.59 63.28
C SER A 248 24.27 20.06 63.29
N THR A 249 25.12 19.36 62.59
CA THR A 249 26.55 19.71 62.42
C THR A 249 26.84 20.59 61.22
N LYS A 250 25.83 20.78 60.33
CA LYS A 250 25.97 21.53 59.10
C LYS A 250 25.76 23.02 59.31
N ALA A 251 26.52 23.82 58.59
CA ALA A 251 26.40 25.29 58.61
C ALA A 251 25.30 25.76 57.66
N PHE A 252 24.79 26.97 57.93
CA PHE A 252 23.76 27.58 57.06
C PHE A 252 24.23 27.75 55.60
N ASP A 253 25.54 27.87 55.39
CA ASP A 253 26.11 27.94 54.04
C ASP A 253 25.99 26.60 53.26
N ASP A 254 25.97 25.44 53.97
CA ASP A 254 25.72 24.14 53.36
C ASP A 254 24.26 24.05 52.85
N PHE A 255 23.30 24.63 53.58
CA PHE A 255 21.89 24.72 53.17
C PHE A 255 21.73 25.60 51.92
N LYS A 256 22.45 26.74 51.87
CA LYS A 256 22.48 27.61 50.70
C LYS A 256 23.07 26.90 49.47
N ALA A 257 24.13 26.14 49.65
CA ALA A 257 24.74 25.38 48.56
C ALA A 257 23.80 24.29 48.01
N ALA A 258 23.10 23.57 48.91
CA ALA A 258 22.12 22.58 48.51
C ALA A 258 20.94 23.21 47.76
N ALA A 259 20.43 24.35 48.21
CA ALA A 259 19.39 25.11 47.53
C ALA A 259 19.80 25.60 46.12
N ALA A 260 21.02 26.12 46.00
CA ALA A 260 21.59 26.54 44.71
C ALA A 260 21.75 25.37 43.73
N ALA A 261 22.06 24.16 44.20
CA ALA A 261 22.17 22.97 43.39
C ALA A 261 20.82 22.59 42.75
N ILE A 262 19.69 22.76 43.47
CA ILE A 262 18.35 22.52 42.95
C ILE A 262 18.08 23.47 41.78
N ASN A 263 18.34 24.76 41.91
CA ASN A 263 18.14 25.74 40.84
C ASN A 263 19.04 25.43 39.62
N THR A 264 20.30 25.09 39.83
CA THR A 264 21.23 24.76 38.73
C THR A 264 20.74 23.55 37.94
N LYS A 265 20.27 22.51 38.61
CA LYS A 265 19.72 21.33 37.96
C LYS A 265 18.43 21.66 37.22
N PHE A 266 17.52 22.43 37.85
CA PHE A 266 16.27 22.85 37.22
C PHE A 266 16.51 23.72 35.98
N ALA A 267 17.41 24.69 36.04
CA ALA A 267 17.77 25.53 34.91
C ALA A 267 18.29 24.72 33.71
N ALA A 268 19.04 23.65 33.99
CA ALA A 268 19.51 22.73 32.94
C ALA A 268 18.38 21.94 32.30
N LEU A 269 17.27 21.74 32.98
CA LEU A 269 16.10 20.95 32.53
C LEU A 269 14.96 21.82 32.01
N SER A 270 14.89 23.09 32.40
CA SER A 270 13.78 24.00 32.07
C SER A 270 13.63 24.24 30.57
N THR A 271 14.65 24.00 29.77
CA THR A 271 14.62 24.10 28.31
C THR A 271 13.92 22.92 27.64
N THR A 272 13.64 21.83 28.36
CA THR A 272 13.00 20.62 27.82
C THR A 272 11.47 20.56 28.06
N ALA A 273 10.97 21.38 28.99
CA ALA A 273 9.55 21.45 29.29
C ALA A 273 8.84 22.33 28.24
N THR A 274 8.01 21.73 27.42
CA THR A 274 7.14 22.47 26.49
C THR A 274 5.82 22.79 27.17
N PRO A 275 5.49 24.09 27.35
CA PRO A 275 4.19 24.46 27.88
C PRO A 275 3.09 24.05 26.87
N PHE A 276 1.95 23.61 27.40
CA PHE A 276 0.83 23.31 26.53
C PHE A 276 0.16 24.60 26.05
N ASP A 277 -0.07 24.67 24.75
CA ASP A 277 -0.87 25.72 24.11
C ASP A 277 -1.95 25.05 23.25
N PRO A 278 -3.22 25.05 23.70
CA PRO A 278 -4.29 24.43 22.95
C PRO A 278 -4.51 25.09 21.58
N SER A 279 -4.23 26.40 21.44
CA SER A 279 -4.38 27.12 20.17
C SER A 279 -3.33 26.67 19.17
N ALA A 280 -2.07 26.53 19.59
CA ALA A 280 -1.02 25.94 18.77
C ALA A 280 -1.29 24.45 18.43
N ALA A 281 -1.97 23.71 19.32
CA ALA A 281 -2.41 22.37 19.04
C ALA A 281 -3.43 22.31 17.90
N VAL A 282 -4.41 23.23 17.86
CA VAL A 282 -5.38 23.32 16.77
C VAL A 282 -4.68 23.56 15.44
N GLU A 283 -3.72 24.49 15.37
CA GLU A 283 -2.97 24.78 14.14
C GLU A 283 -2.23 23.54 13.61
N LYS A 284 -1.57 22.81 14.49
CA LYS A 284 -0.84 21.58 14.11
C LYS A 284 -1.80 20.47 13.68
N ILE A 285 -2.96 20.33 14.32
CA ILE A 285 -3.97 19.35 13.92
C ILE A 285 -4.57 19.73 12.55
N ASP A 286 -4.83 21.02 12.28
CA ASP A 286 -5.30 21.49 10.98
C ASP A 286 -4.26 21.19 9.88
N ALA A 287 -2.98 21.40 10.15
CA ALA A 287 -1.89 20.99 9.24
C ALA A 287 -1.83 19.46 9.02
N ALA A 288 -2.10 18.67 10.05
CA ALA A 288 -2.19 17.21 9.93
C ALA A 288 -3.39 16.78 9.07
N ILE A 289 -4.55 17.41 9.25
CA ILE A 289 -5.74 17.16 8.43
C ILE A 289 -5.46 17.49 6.96
N GLU A 290 -4.78 18.60 6.67
CA GLU A 290 -4.40 19.00 5.32
C GLU A 290 -3.45 17.97 4.68
N LYS A 291 -2.45 17.48 5.42
CA LYS A 291 -1.58 16.40 4.95
C LYS A 291 -2.35 15.13 4.60
N VAL A 292 -3.24 14.68 5.50
CA VAL A 292 -4.08 13.50 5.26
C VAL A 292 -4.98 13.71 4.03
N ALA A 293 -5.58 14.88 3.89
CA ALA A 293 -6.42 15.22 2.74
C ALA A 293 -5.62 15.23 1.43
N SER A 294 -4.40 15.78 1.43
CA SER A 294 -3.48 15.78 0.29
C SER A 294 -3.09 14.35 -0.12
N ASN A 295 -2.77 13.50 0.87
CA ASN A 295 -2.44 12.09 0.63
C ASN A 295 -3.62 11.36 -0.02
N ARG A 296 -4.83 11.54 0.51
CA ARG A 296 -6.06 10.97 -0.06
C ARG A 296 -6.32 11.47 -1.48
N ALA A 297 -6.10 12.74 -1.76
CA ALA A 297 -6.23 13.29 -3.11
C ALA A 297 -5.25 12.65 -4.10
N THR A 298 -4.00 12.44 -3.68
CA THR A 298 -2.96 11.76 -4.48
C THR A 298 -3.32 10.30 -4.76
N LEU A 299 -3.82 9.58 -3.73
CA LEU A 299 -4.30 8.21 -3.87
C LEU A 299 -5.52 8.13 -4.81
N GLY A 300 -6.46 9.05 -4.68
CA GLY A 300 -7.63 9.16 -5.56
C GLY A 300 -7.25 9.42 -7.02
N ALA A 301 -6.31 10.33 -7.26
CA ALA A 301 -5.78 10.57 -8.61
C ALA A 301 -5.10 9.32 -9.20
N THR A 302 -4.33 8.60 -8.37
CA THR A 302 -3.68 7.35 -8.79
C THR A 302 -4.71 6.25 -9.05
N LEU A 303 -5.76 6.15 -8.26
CA LEU A 303 -6.86 5.20 -8.46
C LEU A 303 -7.54 5.43 -9.82
N ASN A 304 -7.85 6.68 -10.17
CA ASN A 304 -8.42 7.01 -11.48
C ASN A 304 -7.46 6.63 -12.63
N ARG A 305 -6.16 6.89 -12.48
CA ARG A 305 -5.15 6.47 -13.47
C ARG A 305 -5.10 4.96 -13.65
N LEU A 306 -5.19 4.20 -12.56
CA LEU A 306 -5.21 2.73 -12.61
C LEU A 306 -6.51 2.22 -13.26
N ASP A 307 -7.65 2.85 -13.01
CA ASP A 307 -8.93 2.48 -13.64
C ASP A 307 -8.88 2.67 -15.17
N PHE A 308 -8.40 3.81 -15.64
CA PHE A 308 -8.17 4.02 -17.07
C PHE A 308 -7.18 3.01 -17.66
N ASN A 309 -6.15 2.65 -16.90
CA ASN A 309 -5.17 1.64 -17.33
C ASN A 309 -5.81 0.25 -17.46
N VAL A 310 -6.62 -0.20 -16.49
CA VAL A 310 -7.35 -1.49 -16.56
C VAL A 310 -8.24 -1.54 -17.79
N ASN A 311 -9.00 -0.48 -18.05
CA ASN A 311 -9.88 -0.40 -19.21
C ASN A 311 -9.10 -0.47 -20.54
N ASN A 312 -7.95 0.21 -20.60
CA ASN A 312 -7.05 0.16 -21.75
C ASN A 312 -6.45 -1.24 -21.96
N LEU A 313 -5.97 -1.89 -20.87
CA LEU A 313 -5.40 -3.23 -20.90
C LEU A 313 -6.43 -4.27 -21.38
N LYS A 314 -7.66 -4.18 -20.88
CA LYS A 314 -8.77 -5.06 -21.32
C LYS A 314 -9.08 -4.86 -22.80
N SER A 315 -9.13 -3.62 -23.28
CA SER A 315 -9.34 -3.32 -24.69
C SER A 315 -8.21 -3.85 -25.58
N GLN A 316 -6.95 -3.68 -25.15
CA GLN A 316 -5.79 -4.24 -25.85
C GLN A 316 -5.81 -5.77 -25.84
N SER A 317 -6.13 -6.41 -24.71
CA SER A 317 -6.25 -7.87 -24.60
C SER A 317 -7.32 -8.40 -25.57
N ALA A 318 -8.51 -7.79 -25.60
CA ALA A 318 -9.56 -8.15 -26.53
C ALA A 318 -9.15 -7.98 -28.01
N SER A 319 -8.41 -6.91 -28.32
CA SER A 319 -7.88 -6.68 -29.66
C SER A 319 -6.85 -7.74 -30.06
N MET A 320 -5.96 -8.14 -29.12
CA MET A 320 -4.98 -9.21 -29.37
C MET A 320 -5.64 -10.58 -29.53
N ALA A 321 -6.66 -10.89 -28.71
CA ALA A 321 -7.46 -12.10 -28.85
C ALA A 321 -8.17 -12.16 -30.21
N SER A 322 -8.82 -11.06 -30.62
CA SER A 322 -9.48 -10.98 -31.93
C SER A 322 -8.49 -11.14 -33.10
N ALA A 323 -7.32 -10.51 -33.02
CA ALA A 323 -6.29 -10.64 -34.05
C ALA A 323 -5.69 -12.06 -34.10
N ALA A 324 -5.50 -12.72 -32.97
CA ALA A 324 -5.05 -14.11 -32.89
C ALA A 324 -6.13 -15.04 -33.49
N SER A 325 -7.41 -14.82 -33.18
CA SER A 325 -8.55 -15.56 -33.72
C SER A 325 -8.62 -15.46 -35.24
N GLN A 326 -8.47 -14.25 -35.82
CA GLN A 326 -8.47 -14.05 -37.26
C GLN A 326 -7.37 -14.84 -38.00
N ILE A 327 -6.24 -15.06 -37.33
CA ILE A 327 -5.12 -15.82 -37.91
C ILE A 327 -5.32 -17.32 -37.75
N GLU A 328 -5.72 -17.76 -36.57
CA GLU A 328 -5.69 -19.18 -36.14
C GLU A 328 -7.00 -19.91 -36.31
N ASP A 329 -8.15 -19.23 -36.16
CA ASP A 329 -9.47 -19.89 -36.15
C ASP A 329 -9.95 -20.25 -37.56
N ALA A 330 -10.72 -21.33 -37.66
CA ALA A 330 -11.28 -21.83 -38.89
C ALA A 330 -12.75 -21.38 -39.06
N ASP A 331 -13.13 -21.07 -40.30
CA ASP A 331 -14.53 -20.94 -40.68
C ASP A 331 -15.13 -22.34 -40.76
N MET A 332 -15.91 -22.70 -39.75
CA MET A 332 -16.55 -24.01 -39.61
C MET A 332 -17.45 -24.37 -40.82
N ALA A 333 -18.14 -23.41 -41.40
CA ALA A 333 -19.01 -23.67 -42.56
C ALA A 333 -18.20 -24.05 -43.80
N LYS A 334 -17.05 -23.38 -44.00
CA LYS A 334 -16.12 -23.66 -45.08
C LYS A 334 -15.46 -25.03 -44.90
N GLU A 335 -14.96 -25.34 -43.71
CA GLU A 335 -14.28 -26.60 -43.42
C GLU A 335 -15.27 -27.80 -43.52
N MET A 336 -16.54 -27.66 -43.09
CA MET A 336 -17.59 -28.64 -43.26
C MET A 336 -17.87 -28.91 -44.77
N SER A 337 -17.91 -27.85 -45.57
CA SER A 337 -18.10 -27.95 -47.01
C SER A 337 -16.94 -28.69 -47.68
N GLU A 338 -15.68 -28.35 -47.28
CA GLU A 338 -14.50 -29.04 -47.80
C GLU A 338 -14.44 -30.52 -47.40
N MET A 339 -14.73 -30.83 -46.12
CA MET A 339 -14.82 -32.19 -45.63
C MET A 339 -15.86 -33.01 -46.44
N THR A 340 -17.04 -32.46 -46.63
CA THR A 340 -18.11 -33.11 -47.39
C THR A 340 -17.69 -33.33 -48.84
N LYS A 341 -17.06 -32.34 -49.46
CA LYS A 341 -16.51 -32.45 -50.82
C LYS A 341 -15.51 -33.60 -50.95
N PHE A 342 -14.51 -33.68 -50.00
CA PHE A 342 -13.52 -34.74 -50.06
C PHE A 342 -14.10 -36.11 -49.74
N LYS A 343 -15.13 -36.18 -48.89
CA LYS A 343 -15.90 -37.40 -48.64
C LYS A 343 -16.57 -37.91 -49.91
N ILE A 344 -17.28 -37.04 -50.64
CA ILE A 344 -17.93 -37.41 -51.90
C ILE A 344 -16.87 -37.81 -52.96
N LEU A 345 -15.73 -37.07 -53.04
CA LEU A 345 -14.67 -37.43 -53.98
C LEU A 345 -13.98 -38.76 -53.62
N ASN A 346 -13.94 -39.15 -52.36
CA ASN A 346 -13.42 -40.43 -51.94
C ASN A 346 -14.37 -41.56 -52.31
N GLU A 347 -15.69 -41.42 -52.07
CA GLU A 347 -16.73 -42.37 -52.47
C GLU A 347 -16.77 -42.54 -53.99
N ALA A 348 -16.71 -41.43 -54.77
CA ALA A 348 -16.60 -41.48 -56.21
C ALA A 348 -15.31 -42.15 -56.68
N GLY A 349 -14.18 -41.90 -56.00
CA GLY A 349 -12.90 -42.52 -56.26
C GLY A 349 -12.94 -44.04 -56.10
N ILE A 350 -13.59 -44.54 -55.06
CA ILE A 350 -13.77 -45.99 -54.85
C ILE A 350 -14.57 -46.59 -56.02
N SER A 351 -15.64 -45.94 -56.47
CA SER A 351 -16.44 -46.39 -57.63
C SER A 351 -15.57 -46.38 -58.90
N MET A 352 -14.83 -45.31 -59.16
CA MET A 352 -13.92 -45.22 -60.33
C MET A 352 -12.77 -46.24 -60.27
N LEU A 353 -12.25 -46.57 -59.09
CA LEU A 353 -11.25 -47.61 -58.92
C LEU A 353 -11.79 -48.98 -59.27
N SER A 354 -13.03 -49.30 -58.85
CA SER A 354 -13.72 -50.53 -59.22
C SER A 354 -13.90 -50.60 -60.74
N GLN A 355 -14.31 -49.54 -61.36
CA GLN A 355 -14.49 -49.45 -62.85
C GLN A 355 -13.15 -49.61 -63.57
N ALA A 356 -12.09 -48.95 -63.08
CA ALA A 356 -10.74 -49.05 -63.67
C ALA A 356 -10.17 -50.46 -63.58
N ASN A 357 -10.48 -51.20 -62.51
CA ASN A 357 -10.07 -52.60 -62.35
C ASN A 357 -10.84 -53.60 -63.21
N GLN A 358 -12.10 -53.31 -63.63
CA GLN A 358 -12.90 -54.12 -64.52
C GLN A 358 -12.43 -53.98 -65.96
N THR A 359 -11.88 -52.88 -66.40
CA THR A 359 -11.44 -52.61 -67.77
C THR A 359 -10.41 -53.65 -68.31
N PRO A 360 -9.33 -54.02 -67.56
CA PRO A 360 -8.40 -55.05 -67.98
C PRO A 360 -9.05 -56.46 -68.08
N GLN A 361 -10.01 -56.74 -67.19
CA GLN A 361 -10.72 -58.03 -67.17
C GLN A 361 -11.63 -58.21 -68.42
N MET A 362 -12.31 -57.16 -68.86
CA MET A 362 -13.12 -57.18 -70.11
C MET A 362 -12.20 -57.36 -71.30
N VAL A 363 -11.05 -56.73 -71.39
CA VAL A 363 -10.06 -56.93 -72.47
C VAL A 363 -9.51 -58.36 -72.50
N SER A 364 -9.25 -58.96 -71.33
CA SER A 364 -8.78 -60.34 -71.19
C SER A 364 -9.88 -61.31 -71.68
N LYS A 365 -11.20 -61.04 -71.43
CA LYS A 365 -12.29 -61.83 -71.93
C LYS A 365 -12.54 -61.68 -73.45
N LEU A 366 -12.13 -60.54 -74.05
CA LEU A 366 -12.23 -60.33 -75.49
C LEU A 366 -11.11 -60.98 -76.29
N LEU A 367 -10.00 -61.31 -75.61
CA LEU A 367 -8.80 -61.94 -76.14
C LEU A 367 -8.78 -63.50 -76.00
N GLN A 368 -9.75 -64.05 -75.27
CA GLN A 368 -9.98 -65.46 -75.13
C GLN A 368 -11.16 -65.85 -76.10
#